data_8519c95815d90150790d28038c978716
#
_entry.id   8519c95815d90150790d28038c978716
#
_cell.length_a   1.000
_cell.length_b   1.000
_cell.length_c   1.000
_cell.angle_alpha   90.00
_cell.angle_beta   90.00
_cell.angle_gamma   90.00
#
_symmetry.space_group_name_H-M   'P 1'
#
loop_
_entity.id
_entity.type
_entity.pdbx_description
1 polymer ?
#
loop_
_entity_poly.entity_id
_entity_poly.type
_entity_poly.pdbx_seq_one_letter_code
_entity_poly.pdbx_strand_id
1 'polypeptide(L)'
;IFVLNRNNAKESTGHGSPLPSLMHGGPGRAGGGEEMGGLNGLHFFLQKTAIQGSPDMLTAMTKVYQLGAEKKYSDKHPFQKYFEEVEVGDSLETAGRTVTDADIVNFSNVSWDHFYAHTDATSLTGTIFDKTVAHGYFILSAAAGLFVSGKKGPVIANYGLENCSFFKPVYAGDTITVYLTA
;
A
#
# COMPACT_ATOMS: atom_id res chain seq x y z
N ILE A 1 17.08 2.67 -21.17
CA ILE A 1 17.37 2.47 -22.61
C ILE A 1 16.02 2.26 -23.31
N PHE A 2 15.75 3.05 -24.33
CA PHE A 2 14.57 2.88 -25.18
C PHE A 2 15.03 2.36 -26.54
N VAL A 3 14.55 1.20 -26.94
CA VAL A 3 14.93 0.56 -28.19
C VAL A 3 13.78 0.67 -29.19
N LEU A 4 14.02 1.39 -30.27
CA LEU A 4 13.06 1.53 -31.37
C LEU A 4 13.21 0.39 -32.39
N ASN A 5 12.10 -0.19 -32.78
CA ASN A 5 12.02 -1.16 -33.87
C ASN A 5 10.71 -0.97 -34.65
N ARG A 6 10.44 -1.84 -35.63
CA ARG A 6 9.24 -1.74 -36.46
C ARG A 6 7.94 -1.72 -35.65
N ASN A 7 7.88 -2.41 -34.50
CA ASN A 7 6.64 -2.58 -33.74
C ASN A 7 6.29 -1.34 -32.92
N ASN A 8 7.31 -0.56 -32.53
CA ASN A 8 7.14 0.63 -31.69
C ASN A 8 7.65 1.92 -32.33
N ALA A 9 7.85 1.94 -33.66
CA ALA A 9 8.33 3.12 -34.37
C ALA A 9 7.42 4.34 -34.23
N LYS A 10 6.11 4.14 -33.97
CA LYS A 10 5.13 5.22 -33.72
C LYS A 10 5.37 5.97 -32.41
N GLU A 11 6.11 5.35 -31.47
CA GLU A 11 6.44 5.94 -30.17
C GLU A 11 7.71 6.78 -30.21
N SER A 12 8.34 6.87 -31.38
CA SER A 12 9.52 7.71 -31.59
C SER A 12 9.15 9.17 -31.47
N THR A 13 9.99 9.94 -30.77
CA THR A 13 9.88 11.40 -30.70
C THR A 13 10.22 12.10 -32.03
N GLY A 14 10.80 11.35 -32.98
CA GLY A 14 11.16 11.84 -34.32
C GLY A 14 12.42 12.70 -34.40
N HIS A 15 13.01 13.12 -33.29
CA HIS A 15 14.18 14.01 -33.27
C HIS A 15 15.37 13.45 -32.47
N GLY A 16 15.33 12.19 -32.07
CA GLY A 16 16.46 11.54 -31.38
C GLY A 16 16.63 11.90 -29.91
N SER A 17 15.82 12.78 -29.35
CA SER A 17 15.83 13.07 -27.93
C SER A 17 15.19 11.94 -27.12
N PRO A 18 15.70 11.63 -25.92
CA PRO A 18 15.06 10.66 -25.03
C PRO A 18 13.66 11.11 -24.61
N LEU A 19 12.81 10.14 -24.29
CA LEU A 19 11.50 10.44 -23.69
C LEU A 19 11.67 11.16 -22.35
N PRO A 20 10.79 12.13 -22.01
CA PRO A 20 10.92 12.93 -20.78
C PRO A 20 10.96 12.13 -19.47
N SER A 21 10.43 10.90 -19.49
CA SER A 21 10.45 9.99 -18.34
C SER A 21 11.73 9.17 -18.19
N LEU A 22 12.63 9.19 -19.20
CA LEU A 22 13.87 8.43 -19.17
C LEU A 22 14.99 9.26 -18.57
N MET A 23 15.64 8.73 -17.55
CA MET A 23 16.86 9.30 -17.00
C MET A 23 17.98 9.17 -18.02
N HIS A 24 18.64 10.27 -18.34
CA HIS A 24 19.78 10.33 -19.23
C HIS A 24 20.72 11.45 -18.78
N GLY A 25 21.82 11.60 -19.46
CA GLY A 25 22.83 12.60 -19.15
C GLY A 25 24.22 11.97 -19.07
N GLY A 26 25.22 12.80 -18.90
CA GLY A 26 26.62 12.40 -18.86
C GLY A 26 27.34 12.89 -17.61
N PRO A 27 28.50 12.31 -17.29
CA PRO A 27 29.30 12.72 -16.14
C PRO A 27 29.94 14.11 -16.34
N GLY A 28 30.16 14.83 -15.25
CA GLY A 28 30.93 16.07 -15.20
C GLY A 28 30.27 17.22 -15.98
N ARG A 29 30.98 17.77 -16.98
CA ARG A 29 30.55 18.96 -17.74
C ARG A 29 29.32 18.76 -18.64
N ALA A 30 28.89 17.50 -18.82
CA ALA A 30 27.71 17.18 -19.64
C ALA A 30 26.38 17.26 -18.86
N GLY A 31 26.27 18.07 -17.85
CA GLY A 31 25.03 18.35 -17.14
C GLY A 31 24.84 17.72 -15.76
N GLY A 32 25.89 17.12 -15.21
CA GLY A 32 25.86 16.66 -13.81
C GLY A 32 25.18 15.33 -13.56
N GLY A 33 24.99 14.51 -14.59
CA GLY A 33 24.61 13.10 -14.46
C GLY A 33 23.14 12.77 -14.70
N GLU A 34 22.21 13.67 -14.43
CA GLU A 34 20.79 13.40 -14.61
C GLU A 34 20.13 14.52 -15.41
N GLU A 35 19.95 14.29 -16.69
CA GLU A 35 19.05 15.13 -17.51
C GLU A 35 17.71 14.44 -17.60
N MET A 36 16.67 15.13 -17.21
CA MET A 36 15.32 14.61 -17.19
C MET A 36 14.35 15.66 -17.69
N GLY A 37 13.32 15.20 -18.40
CA GLY A 37 12.20 16.06 -18.79
C GLY A 37 11.03 16.00 -17.80
N GLY A 38 10.05 16.84 -18.00
CA GLY A 38 8.82 16.86 -17.22
C GLY A 38 9.06 17.11 -15.73
N LEU A 39 8.31 16.42 -14.87
CA LEU A 39 8.42 16.56 -13.40
C LEU A 39 9.79 16.16 -12.85
N ASN A 40 10.45 15.20 -13.45
CA ASN A 40 11.79 14.78 -13.03
C ASN A 40 12.81 15.89 -13.21
N GLY A 41 12.74 16.62 -14.34
CA GLY A 41 13.58 17.81 -14.56
C GLY A 41 13.32 18.93 -13.56
N LEU A 42 12.05 19.12 -13.17
CA LEU A 42 11.69 20.08 -12.13
C LEU A 42 12.31 19.70 -10.78
N HIS A 43 12.26 18.43 -10.39
CA HIS A 43 12.81 17.94 -9.13
C HIS A 43 14.31 18.19 -9.00
N PHE A 44 15.05 18.18 -10.10
CA PHE A 44 16.49 18.50 -10.10
C PHE A 44 16.79 19.92 -9.63
N PHE A 45 15.93 20.88 -9.95
CA PHE A 45 16.10 22.30 -9.59
C PHE A 45 15.47 22.65 -8.25
N LEU A 46 14.73 21.74 -7.60
CA LEU A 46 14.17 21.98 -6.29
C LEU A 46 15.25 21.84 -5.21
N GLN A 47 15.23 22.77 -4.27
CA GLN A 47 16.09 22.67 -3.08
C GLN A 47 15.64 21.47 -2.23
N LYS A 48 16.56 20.56 -1.96
CA LYS A 48 16.34 19.43 -1.05
C LYS A 48 16.74 19.84 0.36
N THR A 49 15.85 19.64 1.31
CA THR A 49 16.10 19.88 2.73
C THR A 49 15.91 18.57 3.49
N ALA A 50 16.95 18.14 4.20
CA ALA A 50 16.83 17.01 5.11
C ALA A 50 16.18 17.48 6.42
N ILE A 51 15.15 16.77 6.88
CA ILE A 51 14.47 17.05 8.14
C ILE A 51 14.66 15.83 9.05
N GLN A 52 15.12 16.05 10.26
CA GLN A 52 15.27 15.02 11.29
C GLN A 52 14.58 15.50 12.57
N GLY A 53 13.88 14.58 13.23
CA GLY A 53 13.16 14.88 14.46
C GLY A 53 12.44 13.66 15.02
N SER A 54 11.71 13.83 16.11
CA SER A 54 10.81 12.81 16.62
C SER A 54 9.68 12.55 15.61
N PRO A 55 9.03 11.36 15.66
CA PRO A 55 7.88 11.08 14.81
C PRO A 55 6.79 12.16 14.86
N ASP A 56 6.51 12.72 16.05
CA ASP A 56 5.52 13.78 16.22
C ASP A 56 5.92 15.08 15.51
N MET A 57 7.19 15.49 15.65
CA MET A 57 7.70 16.67 14.94
C MET A 57 7.62 16.48 13.43
N LEU A 58 8.07 15.32 12.94
CA LEU A 58 8.05 15.02 11.51
C LEU A 58 6.60 14.98 10.98
N THR A 59 5.67 14.37 11.70
CA THR A 59 4.24 14.36 11.38
C THR A 59 3.68 15.79 11.30
N ALA A 60 3.99 16.63 12.30
CA ALA A 60 3.52 18.00 12.33
C ALA A 60 4.07 18.85 11.18
N MET A 61 5.33 18.65 10.79
CA MET A 61 5.98 19.39 9.72
C MET A 61 5.57 18.92 8.32
N THR A 62 5.53 17.63 8.11
CA THR A 62 5.28 17.05 6.77
C THR A 62 3.79 16.87 6.45
N LYS A 63 2.93 16.92 7.47
CA LYS A 63 1.51 16.59 7.36
C LYS A 63 1.27 15.15 6.87
N VAL A 64 2.23 14.26 7.10
CA VAL A 64 2.14 12.83 6.82
C VAL A 64 2.44 12.09 8.11
N TYR A 65 1.55 11.19 8.53
CA TYR A 65 1.75 10.42 9.75
C TYR A 65 3.05 9.62 9.69
N GLN A 66 3.88 9.81 10.71
CA GLN A 66 5.12 9.05 10.87
C GLN A 66 4.90 7.92 11.89
N LEU A 67 5.37 6.73 11.55
CA LEU A 67 5.22 5.59 12.43
C LEU A 67 5.87 5.87 13.79
N GLY A 68 5.08 5.72 14.86
CA GLY A 68 5.48 6.02 16.23
C GLY A 68 5.04 7.42 16.72
N ALA A 69 4.43 8.24 15.86
CA ALA A 69 3.78 9.47 16.29
C ALA A 69 2.51 9.18 17.10
N GLU A 70 2.07 10.17 17.88
CA GLU A 70 0.86 10.08 18.67
C GLU A 70 -0.37 9.79 17.82
N LYS A 71 -1.18 8.84 18.27
CA LYS A 71 -2.47 8.49 17.64
C LYS A 71 -3.60 9.20 18.36
N LYS A 72 -4.52 9.74 17.57
CA LYS A 72 -5.71 10.46 18.06
C LYS A 72 -6.92 9.55 17.95
N TYR A 73 -7.46 9.15 19.07
CA TYR A 73 -8.70 8.37 19.13
C TYR A 73 -9.88 9.29 19.45
N SER A 74 -10.99 9.11 18.76
CA SER A 74 -12.23 9.87 19.00
C SER A 74 -13.44 8.95 18.98
N ASP A 75 -14.53 9.39 19.65
CA ASP A 75 -15.81 8.67 19.64
C ASP A 75 -16.46 8.68 18.25
N LYS A 76 -16.14 9.65 17.41
CA LYS A 76 -16.63 9.73 16.03
C LYS A 76 -15.78 8.83 15.15
N HIS A 77 -16.40 7.79 14.60
CA HIS A 77 -15.73 6.87 13.70
C HIS A 77 -15.11 7.62 12.51
N PRO A 78 -13.84 7.35 12.06
CA PRO A 78 -13.21 8.08 10.96
C PRO A 78 -14.08 8.16 9.70
N PHE A 79 -14.80 7.09 9.35
CA PHE A 79 -15.70 7.06 8.18
C PHE A 79 -17.00 7.87 8.36
N GLN A 80 -17.22 8.45 9.52
CA GLN A 80 -18.31 9.41 9.78
C GLN A 80 -17.84 10.87 9.73
N LYS A 81 -16.54 11.09 9.56
CA LYS A 81 -15.93 12.41 9.36
C LYS A 81 -15.98 12.82 7.90
N TYR A 82 -16.28 14.08 7.62
CA TYR A 82 -16.00 14.68 6.32
C TYR A 82 -14.49 14.83 6.15
N PHE A 83 -14.03 14.99 4.90
CA PHE A 83 -12.60 15.10 4.61
C PHE A 83 -11.92 16.22 5.41
N GLU A 84 -12.59 17.35 5.57
CA GLU A 84 -12.12 18.52 6.31
C GLU A 84 -12.05 18.30 7.84
N GLU A 85 -12.71 17.27 8.35
CA GLU A 85 -12.70 16.90 9.77
C GLU A 85 -11.63 15.84 10.08
N VAL A 86 -11.03 15.22 9.05
CA VAL A 86 -9.98 14.20 9.23
C VAL A 86 -8.67 14.89 9.53
N GLU A 87 -8.05 14.52 10.62
CA GLU A 87 -6.74 15.01 11.00
C GLU A 87 -5.67 13.91 10.86
N VAL A 88 -4.44 14.31 10.54
CA VAL A 88 -3.30 13.39 10.55
C VAL A 88 -3.13 12.82 11.97
N GLY A 89 -3.06 11.48 12.06
CA GLY A 89 -3.03 10.76 13.31
C GLY A 89 -4.39 10.30 13.84
N ASP A 90 -5.51 10.70 13.22
CA ASP A 90 -6.82 10.12 13.53
C ASP A 90 -6.76 8.60 13.40
N SER A 91 -7.11 7.90 14.46
CA SER A 91 -6.90 6.46 14.54
C SER A 91 -8.13 5.70 15.03
N LEU A 92 -8.24 4.48 14.56
CA LEU A 92 -9.24 3.51 14.97
C LEU A 92 -8.55 2.18 15.26
N GLU A 93 -8.90 1.55 16.37
CA GLU A 93 -8.58 0.16 16.68
C GLU A 93 -9.86 -0.65 16.68
N THR A 94 -9.88 -1.76 15.95
CA THR A 94 -11.07 -2.62 15.86
C THR A 94 -11.09 -3.67 16.96
N ALA A 95 -12.25 -4.27 17.19
CA ALA A 95 -12.32 -5.53 17.91
C ALA A 95 -11.51 -6.62 17.17
N GLY A 96 -11.02 -7.59 17.92
CA GLY A 96 -10.37 -8.77 17.35
C GLY A 96 -11.36 -9.73 16.70
N ARG A 97 -10.94 -10.34 15.58
CA ARG A 97 -11.66 -11.45 14.95
C ARG A 97 -10.75 -12.64 14.72
N THR A 98 -11.13 -13.80 15.25
CA THR A 98 -10.40 -15.05 15.05
C THR A 98 -10.75 -15.63 13.69
N VAL A 99 -9.72 -15.95 12.92
CA VAL A 99 -9.81 -16.65 11.63
C VAL A 99 -10.11 -18.12 11.89
N THR A 100 -11.00 -18.72 11.12
CA THR A 100 -11.40 -20.11 11.22
C THR A 100 -11.07 -20.88 9.93
N ASP A 101 -11.01 -22.23 10.01
CA ASP A 101 -10.89 -23.07 8.80
C ASP A 101 -12.05 -22.83 7.83
N ALA A 102 -13.24 -22.59 8.37
CA ALA A 102 -14.40 -22.25 7.54
C ALA A 102 -14.21 -20.96 6.73
N ASP A 103 -13.55 -19.95 7.30
CA ASP A 103 -13.23 -18.71 6.57
C ASP A 103 -12.32 -19.01 5.37
N ILE A 104 -11.29 -19.83 5.55
CA ILE A 104 -10.33 -20.21 4.51
C ILE A 104 -11.04 -20.97 3.39
N VAL A 105 -11.81 -21.99 3.74
CA VAL A 105 -12.56 -22.81 2.78
C VAL A 105 -13.59 -21.98 2.00
N ASN A 106 -14.35 -21.13 2.70
CA ASN A 106 -15.35 -20.27 2.07
C ASN A 106 -14.71 -19.28 1.12
N PHE A 107 -13.56 -18.70 1.50
CA PHE A 107 -12.87 -17.78 0.62
C PHE A 107 -12.28 -18.46 -0.61
N SER A 108 -11.74 -19.69 -0.48
CA SER A 108 -11.32 -20.50 -1.63
C SER A 108 -12.46 -20.68 -2.63
N ASN A 109 -13.67 -21.00 -2.15
CA ASN A 109 -14.82 -21.22 -3.00
C ASN A 109 -15.32 -19.93 -3.70
N VAL A 110 -15.29 -18.80 -3.01
CA VAL A 110 -15.75 -17.51 -3.56
C VAL A 110 -14.73 -16.92 -4.53
N SER A 111 -13.45 -17.03 -4.20
CA SER A 111 -12.35 -16.48 -5.00
C SER A 111 -11.89 -17.39 -6.14
N TRP A 112 -12.22 -18.68 -6.06
CA TRP A 112 -11.71 -19.78 -6.89
C TRP A 112 -10.21 -20.03 -6.73
N ASP A 113 -9.59 -19.44 -5.70
CA ASP A 113 -8.20 -19.68 -5.36
C ASP A 113 -8.07 -20.95 -4.51
N HIS A 114 -7.82 -22.06 -5.19
CA HIS A 114 -7.56 -23.36 -4.60
C HIS A 114 -6.07 -23.70 -4.57
N PHE A 115 -5.20 -22.69 -4.44
CA PHE A 115 -3.79 -22.95 -4.29
C PHE A 115 -3.53 -23.90 -3.12
N TYR A 116 -2.65 -24.87 -3.31
CA TYR A 116 -2.46 -25.98 -2.37
C TYR A 116 -2.21 -25.52 -0.93
N ALA A 117 -1.48 -24.43 -0.73
CA ALA A 117 -1.18 -23.93 0.60
C ALA A 117 -2.42 -23.51 1.41
N HIS A 118 -3.57 -23.32 0.75
CA HIS A 118 -4.84 -22.99 1.40
C HIS A 118 -5.75 -24.20 1.58
N THR A 119 -5.57 -25.25 0.77
CA THR A 119 -6.58 -26.31 0.64
C THR A 119 -6.07 -27.72 0.88
N ASP A 120 -4.76 -27.96 0.82
CA ASP A 120 -4.17 -29.31 0.93
C ASP A 120 -3.05 -29.36 1.98
N ALA A 121 -3.41 -29.78 3.18
CA ALA A 121 -2.45 -29.93 4.29
C ALA A 121 -1.36 -30.97 4.00
N THR A 122 -1.60 -31.94 3.12
CA THR A 122 -0.63 -32.99 2.80
C THR A 122 0.50 -32.49 1.90
N SER A 123 0.24 -31.45 1.12
CA SER A 123 1.21 -30.84 0.19
C SER A 123 2.12 -29.80 0.85
N LEU A 124 2.04 -29.60 2.17
CA LEU A 124 2.82 -28.56 2.87
C LEU A 124 4.22 -29.04 3.29
N THR A 125 4.49 -30.35 3.23
CA THR A 125 5.81 -30.91 3.62
C THR A 125 6.93 -30.28 2.79
N GLY A 126 7.92 -29.70 3.47
CA GLY A 126 9.04 -29.02 2.85
C GLY A 126 8.77 -27.58 2.40
N THR A 127 7.60 -27.03 2.71
CA THR A 127 7.28 -25.61 2.51
C THR A 127 7.58 -24.79 3.76
N ILE A 128 7.34 -23.48 3.68
CA ILE A 128 7.48 -22.54 4.81
C ILE A 128 6.24 -22.53 5.73
N PHE A 129 5.20 -23.31 5.41
CA PHE A 129 3.92 -23.33 6.13
C PHE A 129 3.77 -24.56 6.99
N ASP A 130 3.40 -24.38 8.25
CA ASP A 130 3.17 -25.48 9.20
C ASP A 130 1.79 -26.14 9.04
N LYS A 131 0.81 -25.38 8.54
CA LYS A 131 -0.57 -25.81 8.25
C LYS A 131 -1.16 -24.93 7.17
N THR A 132 -2.37 -25.26 6.70
CA THR A 132 -3.06 -24.45 5.67
C THR A 132 -3.16 -22.99 6.11
N VAL A 133 -2.72 -22.10 5.25
CA VAL A 133 -2.62 -20.65 5.51
C VAL A 133 -3.83 -19.92 4.92
N ALA A 134 -4.28 -18.87 5.59
CA ALA A 134 -5.32 -18.00 5.07
C ALA A 134 -4.81 -17.22 3.84
N HIS A 135 -5.68 -17.02 2.85
CA HIS A 135 -5.37 -16.20 1.68
C HIS A 135 -5.05 -14.77 2.10
N GLY A 136 -4.01 -14.19 1.54
CA GLY A 136 -3.68 -12.78 1.80
C GLY A 136 -4.84 -11.83 1.47
N TYR A 137 -5.53 -12.07 0.36
CA TYR A 137 -6.72 -11.28 -0.03
C TYR A 137 -7.92 -11.49 0.89
N PHE A 138 -8.06 -12.67 1.52
CA PHE A 138 -9.04 -12.86 2.59
C PHE A 138 -8.72 -11.94 3.77
N ILE A 139 -7.48 -11.93 4.23
CA ILE A 139 -7.04 -11.11 5.36
C ILE A 139 -7.26 -9.62 5.05
N LEU A 140 -6.92 -9.16 3.85
CA LEU A 140 -7.17 -7.79 3.40
C LEU A 140 -8.66 -7.45 3.40
N SER A 141 -9.50 -8.35 2.88
CA SER A 141 -10.95 -8.16 2.84
C SER A 141 -11.57 -8.17 4.23
N ALA A 142 -11.12 -9.07 5.10
CA ALA A 142 -11.57 -9.15 6.49
C ALA A 142 -11.15 -7.90 7.29
N ALA A 143 -9.94 -7.41 7.06
CA ALA A 143 -9.45 -6.17 7.65
C ALA A 143 -10.34 -4.99 7.22
N ALA A 144 -10.63 -4.87 5.92
CA ALA A 144 -11.54 -3.84 5.42
C ALA A 144 -12.94 -3.94 6.07
N GLY A 145 -13.47 -5.14 6.20
CA GLY A 145 -14.76 -5.39 6.86
C GLY A 145 -14.76 -5.00 8.35
N LEU A 146 -13.64 -5.18 9.04
CA LEU A 146 -13.52 -4.84 10.45
C LEU A 146 -13.51 -3.33 10.71
N PHE A 147 -12.86 -2.54 9.87
CA PHE A 147 -12.77 -1.09 10.10
C PHE A 147 -13.87 -0.27 9.41
N VAL A 148 -14.66 -0.87 8.54
CA VAL A 148 -15.76 -0.15 7.88
C VAL A 148 -16.91 0.12 8.87
N SER A 149 -17.39 1.35 8.89
CA SER A 149 -18.64 1.67 9.60
C SER A 149 -19.86 1.17 8.85
N GLY A 150 -20.72 0.42 9.52
CA GLY A 150 -22.02 0.03 8.95
C GLY A 150 -23.04 1.17 8.84
N LYS A 151 -22.73 2.37 9.36
CA LYS A 151 -23.58 3.55 9.27
C LYS A 151 -23.28 4.33 8.00
N LYS A 152 -24.31 4.86 7.35
CA LYS A 152 -24.14 5.78 6.24
C LYS A 152 -23.34 7.01 6.71
N GLY A 153 -22.29 7.32 5.98
CA GLY A 153 -21.39 8.44 6.24
C GLY A 153 -20.95 9.12 4.95
N PRO A 154 -20.03 10.08 5.01
CA PRO A 154 -19.52 10.79 3.84
C PRO A 154 -18.60 9.95 2.96
N VAL A 155 -18.07 8.83 3.45
CA VAL A 155 -17.25 7.91 2.64
C VAL A 155 -18.09 7.29 1.54
N ILE A 156 -17.61 7.38 0.30
CA ILE A 156 -18.35 6.97 -0.91
C ILE A 156 -17.92 5.58 -1.36
N ALA A 157 -16.62 5.32 -1.47
CA ALA A 157 -16.08 4.09 -2.02
C ALA A 157 -14.61 3.89 -1.63
N ASN A 158 -14.15 2.64 -1.73
CA ASN A 158 -12.73 2.33 -1.71
C ASN A 158 -12.17 2.62 -3.11
N TYR A 159 -11.18 3.50 -3.18
CA TYR A 159 -10.57 3.93 -4.45
C TYR A 159 -9.42 3.02 -4.88
N GLY A 160 -8.60 2.56 -3.94
CA GLY A 160 -7.45 1.74 -4.26
C GLY A 160 -6.49 1.54 -3.08
N LEU A 161 -5.41 0.86 -3.36
CA LEU A 161 -4.29 0.65 -2.44
C LEU A 161 -3.00 1.06 -3.15
N GLU A 162 -2.15 1.84 -2.49
CA GLU A 162 -0.83 2.18 -3.00
C GLU A 162 0.17 1.07 -2.75
N ASN A 163 0.10 0.45 -1.57
CA ASN A 163 0.95 -0.66 -1.19
C ASN A 163 0.18 -1.70 -0.37
N CYS A 164 0.51 -2.97 -0.57
CA CYS A 164 0.05 -4.06 0.27
C CYS A 164 1.20 -5.06 0.45
N SER A 165 1.53 -5.41 1.68
CA SER A 165 2.57 -6.37 1.99
C SER A 165 2.10 -7.35 3.08
N PHE A 166 2.39 -8.62 2.87
CA PHE A 166 2.09 -9.69 3.83
C PHE A 166 3.39 -10.16 4.46
N PHE A 167 3.61 -9.87 5.75
CA PHE A 167 4.87 -10.15 6.44
C PHE A 167 4.89 -11.51 7.13
N LYS A 168 3.72 -12.04 7.50
CA LYS A 168 3.59 -13.33 8.19
C LYS A 168 2.35 -14.06 7.67
N PRO A 169 2.40 -15.41 7.62
CA PRO A 169 1.20 -16.21 7.37
C PRO A 169 0.21 -16.03 8.52
N VAL A 170 -1.08 -16.09 8.19
CA VAL A 170 -2.18 -16.13 9.16
C VAL A 170 -2.86 -17.50 9.05
N TYR A 171 -3.10 -18.13 10.16
CA TYR A 171 -3.67 -19.47 10.24
C TYR A 171 -5.03 -19.47 10.91
N ALA A 172 -5.79 -20.53 10.72
CA ALA A 172 -6.98 -20.77 11.54
C ALA A 172 -6.57 -20.85 13.03
N GLY A 173 -7.30 -20.12 13.87
CA GLY A 173 -7.02 -19.90 15.28
C GLY A 173 -6.30 -18.59 15.60
N ASP A 174 -5.70 -17.92 14.61
CA ASP A 174 -5.13 -16.59 14.80
C ASP A 174 -6.21 -15.51 14.88
N THR A 175 -5.99 -14.50 15.71
CA THR A 175 -6.91 -13.36 15.83
C THR A 175 -6.29 -12.13 15.21
N ILE A 176 -7.01 -11.50 14.30
CA ILE A 176 -6.62 -10.26 13.64
C ILE A 176 -7.31 -9.06 14.30
N THR A 177 -6.56 -8.00 14.50
CA THR A 177 -7.03 -6.68 14.92
C THR A 177 -6.49 -5.65 13.93
N VAL A 178 -7.31 -4.68 13.56
CA VAL A 178 -6.92 -3.67 12.58
C VAL A 178 -6.67 -2.34 13.26
N TYR A 179 -5.55 -1.74 12.94
CA TYR A 179 -5.21 -0.37 13.30
C TYR A 179 -5.24 0.48 12.04
N LEU A 180 -6.20 1.38 11.98
CA LEU A 180 -6.32 2.37 10.90
C LEU A 180 -5.81 3.71 11.41
N THR A 181 -4.95 4.39 10.64
CA THR A 181 -4.47 5.73 10.98
C THR A 181 -4.46 6.61 9.72
N ALA A 182 -5.00 7.82 9.82
CA ALA A 182 -5.03 8.82 8.76
C ALA A 182 -3.73 9.62 8.70
#